data_692a22b973b0e59c47ffd1f1d07cade6
#
_entry.id   692a22b973b0e59c47ffd1f1d07cade6
#
_cell.length_a   1.000
_cell.length_b   1.000
_cell.length_c   1.000
_cell.angle_alpha   90.00
_cell.angle_beta   90.00
_cell.angle_gamma   90.00
#
_symmetry.space_group_name_H-M   'P 1'
#
loop_
_entity.id
_entity.type
_entity.pdbx_description
1 polymer ?
#
loop_
_entity_poly.entity_id
_entity_poly.type
_entity_poly.pdbx_seq_one_letter_code
_entity_poly.pdbx_strand_id
1 'polypeptide(L)'
;MARRSAGELKTYVLDTSVLLADPTAIFRFEEHEVIIPIAVIGELESKRDHPELGYFARAALRALDDLRVEHGRLDQPIKINAAGGKLSVELNHTDTTSLLEWHRRVAMCVS
;
A
#
# COMPACT_ATOMS: atom_id res chain seq x y z
N MET A 1 -18.71 -6.05 -16.52
CA MET A 1 -17.45 -5.36 -16.60
C MET A 1 -16.79 -5.62 -17.96
N ALA A 2 -16.09 -4.64 -18.38
CA ALA A 2 -15.40 -4.76 -19.65
C ALA A 2 -14.31 -5.82 -19.55
N ARG A 3 -14.22 -6.63 -20.58
CA ARG A 3 -13.17 -7.61 -20.64
C ARG A 3 -11.87 -6.97 -21.03
N ARG A 4 -10.85 -7.31 -20.36
CA ARG A 4 -9.54 -6.86 -20.76
C ARG A 4 -8.96 -7.79 -21.81
N SER A 5 -8.11 -7.22 -22.63
CA SER A 5 -7.38 -8.04 -23.59
C SER A 5 -6.46 -8.98 -22.83
N ALA A 6 -6.31 -10.19 -23.34
CA ALA A 6 -5.43 -11.14 -22.73
C ALA A 6 -4.02 -10.57 -22.72
N GLY A 7 -3.34 -10.69 -21.60
CA GLY A 7 -1.98 -10.21 -21.46
C GLY A 7 -1.87 -8.73 -21.16
N GLU A 8 -2.98 -8.02 -21.15
CA GLU A 8 -2.94 -6.59 -20.86
C GLU A 8 -3.07 -6.36 -19.37
N LEU A 9 -1.99 -5.94 -18.73
CA LEU A 9 -1.98 -5.64 -17.31
C LEU A 9 -2.05 -4.16 -17.10
N LYS A 10 -2.73 -3.77 -16.03
CA LYS A 10 -2.87 -2.37 -15.65
C LYS A 10 -2.19 -2.13 -14.32
N THR A 11 -1.81 -0.88 -14.11
CA THR A 11 -1.21 -0.47 -12.87
C THR A 11 -2.16 0.51 -12.19
N TYR A 12 -2.51 0.22 -10.95
CA TYR A 12 -3.40 1.05 -10.16
C TYR A 12 -2.62 1.71 -9.05
N VAL A 13 -2.75 3.02 -8.94
CA VAL A 13 -2.13 3.78 -7.86
C VAL A 13 -3.23 4.11 -6.87
N LEU A 14 -3.12 3.58 -5.65
CA LEU A 14 -4.14 3.78 -4.64
C LEU A 14 -3.78 4.98 -3.76
N ASP A 15 -4.78 5.77 -3.43
CA ASP A 15 -4.56 6.87 -2.52
C ASP A 15 -5.16 6.56 -1.15
N THR A 16 -5.00 7.51 -0.24
CA THR A 16 -5.39 7.32 1.14
C THR A 16 -6.88 7.05 1.28
N SER A 17 -7.71 7.77 0.54
CA SER A 17 -9.15 7.63 0.70
C SER A 17 -9.64 6.25 0.29
N VAL A 18 -9.00 5.64 -0.70
CA VAL A 18 -9.37 4.29 -1.11
C VAL A 18 -9.11 3.31 0.03
N LEU A 19 -7.95 3.43 0.66
CA LEU A 19 -7.58 2.50 1.72
C LEU A 19 -8.37 2.74 2.99
N LEU A 20 -8.75 3.98 3.25
CA LEU A 20 -9.59 4.26 4.40
C LEU A 20 -11.01 3.76 4.20
N ALA A 21 -11.48 3.74 2.97
CA ALA A 21 -12.80 3.18 2.67
C ALA A 21 -12.78 1.67 2.72
N ASP A 22 -11.68 1.05 2.30
CA ASP A 22 -11.58 -0.41 2.24
C ASP A 22 -10.13 -0.83 2.41
N PRO A 23 -9.70 -1.14 3.64
CA PRO A 23 -8.31 -1.52 3.88
C PRO A 23 -7.87 -2.77 3.10
N THR A 24 -8.81 -3.58 2.63
CA THR A 24 -8.46 -4.77 1.86
C THR A 24 -8.45 -4.51 0.36
N ALA A 25 -8.58 -3.25 -0.05
CA ALA A 25 -8.63 -2.93 -1.48
C ALA A 25 -7.38 -3.40 -2.22
N ILE A 26 -6.25 -3.48 -1.52
CA ILE A 26 -5.01 -3.90 -2.16
C ILE A 26 -5.10 -5.31 -2.73
N PHE A 27 -6.03 -6.12 -2.26
CA PHE A 27 -6.17 -7.50 -2.72
C PHE A 27 -7.24 -7.67 -3.79
N ARG A 28 -7.85 -6.57 -4.25
CA ARG A 28 -9.01 -6.68 -5.13
C ARG A 28 -8.73 -6.44 -6.60
N PHE A 29 -7.46 -6.26 -6.97
CA PHE A 29 -7.13 -5.88 -8.33
C PHE A 29 -6.65 -7.05 -9.17
N GLU A 30 -6.99 -8.24 -8.77
CA GLU A 30 -6.77 -9.46 -9.54
C GLU A 30 -5.31 -9.58 -9.98
N GLU A 31 -5.07 -9.72 -11.28
CA GLU A 31 -3.71 -9.91 -11.79
C GLU A 31 -2.95 -8.60 -11.99
N HIS A 32 -3.60 -7.48 -11.72
CA HIS A 32 -2.98 -6.18 -12.00
C HIS A 32 -2.01 -5.78 -10.92
N GLU A 33 -1.21 -4.79 -11.24
CA GLU A 33 -0.23 -4.27 -10.29
C GLU A 33 -0.83 -3.12 -9.50
N VAL A 34 -0.56 -3.11 -8.21
CA VAL A 34 -1.02 -2.07 -7.31
C VAL A 34 0.20 -1.34 -6.76
N ILE A 35 0.17 -0.02 -6.83
CA ILE A 35 1.24 0.80 -6.32
C ILE A 35 0.68 1.73 -5.26
N ILE A 36 1.34 1.78 -4.12
CA ILE A 36 0.95 2.69 -3.03
C ILE A 36 2.06 3.71 -2.87
N PRO A 37 1.78 5.00 -3.17
CA PRO A 37 2.79 6.03 -3.00
C PRO A 37 3.21 6.15 -1.54
N ILE A 38 4.48 6.50 -1.32
CA ILE A 38 4.98 6.64 0.04
C ILE A 38 4.21 7.71 0.81
N ALA A 39 3.71 8.72 0.11
CA ALA A 39 2.93 9.77 0.76
C ALA A 39 1.66 9.20 1.38
N VAL A 40 1.08 8.16 0.76
CA VAL A 40 -0.13 7.54 1.30
C VAL A 40 0.18 6.84 2.61
N ILE A 41 1.33 6.19 2.69
CA ILE A 41 1.76 5.58 3.95
C ILE A 41 1.81 6.63 5.06
N GLY A 42 2.39 7.79 4.76
CA GLY A 42 2.47 8.86 5.74
C GLY A 42 1.11 9.36 6.16
N GLU A 43 0.19 9.44 5.22
CA GLU A 43 -1.16 9.89 5.57
C GLU A 43 -1.90 8.87 6.41
N LEU A 44 -1.73 7.58 6.12
CA LEU A 44 -2.31 6.55 6.95
C LEU A 44 -1.77 6.60 8.37
N GLU A 45 -0.47 6.83 8.50
CA GLU A 45 0.14 6.95 9.81
C GLU A 45 -0.47 8.13 10.58
N SER A 46 -0.71 9.23 9.90
CA SER A 46 -1.27 10.41 10.56
C SER A 46 -2.70 10.20 11.00
N LYS A 47 -3.39 9.21 10.45
CA LYS A 47 -4.79 8.95 10.79
C LYS A 47 -4.96 7.84 11.83
N ARG A 48 -3.87 7.29 12.33
CA ARG A 48 -3.96 6.13 13.23
C ARG A 48 -4.77 6.42 14.48
N ASP A 49 -4.72 7.65 14.97
CA ASP A 49 -5.43 8.02 16.18
C ASP A 49 -6.72 8.78 15.90
N HIS A 50 -7.13 8.85 14.64
CA HIS A 50 -8.37 9.53 14.29
C HIS A 50 -9.56 8.77 14.89
N PRO A 51 -10.51 9.49 15.50
CA PRO A 51 -11.63 8.82 16.17
C PRO A 51 -12.44 7.91 15.26
N GLU A 52 -12.62 8.30 14.00
CA GLU A 52 -13.46 7.54 13.09
C GLU A 52 -12.66 6.75 12.07
N LEU A 53 -11.54 7.30 11.60
CA LEU A 53 -10.77 6.68 10.54
C LEU A 53 -9.62 5.83 11.05
N GLY A 54 -9.31 5.95 12.34
CA GLY A 54 -8.14 5.26 12.88
C GLY A 54 -8.19 3.74 12.72
N TYR A 55 -9.39 3.18 12.89
CA TYR A 55 -9.53 1.74 12.71
C TYR A 55 -9.11 1.30 11.31
N PHE A 56 -9.61 2.03 10.31
CA PHE A 56 -9.31 1.68 8.93
C PHE A 56 -7.85 1.96 8.59
N ALA A 57 -7.31 3.05 9.12
CA ALA A 57 -5.91 3.38 8.89
C ALA A 57 -5.00 2.29 9.47
N ARG A 58 -5.30 1.86 10.69
CA ARG A 58 -4.51 0.81 11.33
C ARG A 58 -4.66 -0.50 10.59
N ALA A 59 -5.88 -0.81 10.12
CA ALA A 59 -6.09 -2.06 9.38
C ALA A 59 -5.29 -2.06 8.07
N ALA A 60 -5.28 -0.94 7.36
CA ALA A 60 -4.53 -0.85 6.12
C ALA A 60 -3.03 -0.98 6.38
N LEU A 61 -2.55 -0.27 7.41
CA LEU A 61 -1.13 -0.35 7.75
C LEU A 61 -0.73 -1.75 8.18
N ARG A 62 -1.60 -2.42 8.91
CA ARG A 62 -1.31 -3.79 9.34
C ARG A 62 -1.24 -4.72 8.13
N ALA A 63 -2.15 -4.58 7.19
CA ALA A 63 -2.12 -5.42 5.99
C ALA A 63 -0.81 -5.22 5.23
N LEU A 64 -0.37 -3.98 5.10
CA LEU A 64 0.88 -3.69 4.43
C LEU A 64 2.07 -4.21 5.21
N ASP A 65 2.03 -4.10 6.52
CA ASP A 65 3.11 -4.58 7.36
C ASP A 65 3.21 -6.10 7.31
N ASP A 66 2.07 -6.79 7.28
CA ASP A 66 2.07 -8.24 7.16
C ASP A 66 2.73 -8.67 5.86
N LEU A 67 2.44 -7.97 4.78
CA LEU A 67 3.07 -8.29 3.50
C LEU A 67 4.57 -8.00 3.55
N ARG A 68 4.96 -6.92 4.20
CA ARG A 68 6.37 -6.60 4.32
C ARG A 68 7.11 -7.67 5.09
N VAL A 69 6.51 -8.15 6.18
CA VAL A 69 7.15 -9.21 6.98
C VAL A 69 7.24 -10.50 6.18
N GLU A 70 6.17 -10.84 5.48
CA GLU A 70 6.12 -12.09 4.74
C GLU A 70 7.10 -12.11 3.58
N HIS A 71 7.24 -11.00 2.88
CA HIS A 71 8.04 -10.94 1.67
C HIS A 71 9.38 -10.24 1.86
N GLY A 72 9.60 -9.64 3.01
CA GLY A 72 10.86 -9.01 3.33
C GLY A 72 10.98 -7.56 2.92
N ARG A 73 10.21 -7.11 1.95
CA ARG A 73 10.28 -5.72 1.50
C ARG A 73 9.04 -5.40 0.67
N LEU A 74 8.76 -4.10 0.53
CA LEU A 74 7.63 -3.65 -0.28
C LEU A 74 8.06 -2.66 -1.37
N ASP A 75 9.33 -2.31 -1.44
CA ASP A 75 9.79 -1.37 -2.45
C ASP A 75 10.00 -2.02 -3.81
N GLN A 76 9.69 -3.31 -3.91
CA GLN A 76 9.67 -4.02 -5.17
C GLN A 76 8.36 -4.79 -5.27
N PRO A 77 7.87 -5.04 -6.48
CA PRO A 77 6.60 -5.74 -6.61
C PRO A 77 6.65 -7.13 -5.98
N ILE A 78 5.64 -7.41 -5.18
CA ILE A 78 5.48 -8.72 -4.54
C ILE A 78 4.14 -9.30 -4.94
N LYS A 79 4.08 -10.61 -5.05
CA LYS A 79 2.84 -11.30 -5.39
C LYS A 79 1.92 -11.32 -4.17
N ILE A 80 0.68 -10.90 -4.35
CA ILE A 80 -0.23 -10.76 -3.23
C ILE A 80 -1.48 -11.63 -3.33
N ASN A 81 -1.68 -12.31 -4.46
CA ASN A 81 -2.84 -13.18 -4.59
C ASN A 81 -2.58 -14.26 -5.62
N ALA A 82 -3.53 -15.21 -5.72
CA ALA A 82 -3.38 -16.34 -6.63
C ALA A 82 -3.51 -15.94 -8.09
N ALA A 83 -4.14 -14.81 -8.38
CA ALA A 83 -4.32 -14.36 -9.74
C ALA A 83 -3.05 -13.75 -10.34
N GLY A 84 -2.01 -13.60 -9.54
CA GLY A 84 -0.77 -13.02 -10.02
C GLY A 84 -0.65 -11.53 -9.78
N GLY A 85 -1.57 -10.95 -9.02
CA GLY A 85 -1.48 -9.54 -8.70
C GLY A 85 -0.25 -9.22 -7.90
N LYS A 86 0.26 -8.01 -8.09
CA LYS A 86 1.47 -7.58 -7.42
C LYS A 86 1.25 -6.25 -6.75
N LEU A 87 2.02 -6.01 -5.69
CA LEU A 87 1.93 -4.77 -4.95
C LEU A 87 3.33 -4.25 -4.65
N SER A 88 3.49 -2.95 -4.73
CA SER A 88 4.74 -2.32 -4.31
C SER A 88 4.42 -0.96 -3.73
N VAL A 89 5.34 -0.48 -2.90
CA VAL A 89 5.28 0.88 -2.37
C VAL A 89 6.24 1.72 -3.19
N GLU A 90 5.72 2.80 -3.75
CA GLU A 90 6.51 3.67 -4.61
C GLU A 90 7.26 4.67 -3.75
N LEU A 91 8.57 4.56 -3.76
CA LEU A 91 9.43 5.52 -3.09
C LEU A 91 9.71 6.64 -4.07
N ASN A 92 9.30 7.85 -3.73
CA ASN A 92 9.49 8.98 -4.61
C ASN A 92 10.94 9.40 -4.60
N HIS A 93 11.66 9.07 -5.64
CA HIS A 93 13.09 9.31 -5.68
C HIS A 93 13.43 10.79 -5.74
N THR A 94 12.49 11.64 -6.12
CA THR A 94 12.74 13.07 -6.17
C THR A 94 12.43 13.75 -4.86
N ASP A 95 11.91 13.03 -3.89
CA ASP A 95 11.52 13.59 -2.60
C ASP A 95 12.21 12.83 -1.48
N THR A 96 13.45 13.22 -1.21
CA THR A 96 14.25 12.58 -0.19
C THR A 96 13.64 12.75 1.20
N THR A 97 12.99 13.88 1.41
CA THR A 97 12.38 14.15 2.70
C THR A 97 11.29 13.14 3.02
N SER A 98 10.44 12.86 2.04
CA SER A 98 9.38 11.86 2.25
C SER A 98 9.97 10.50 2.54
N LEU A 99 11.04 10.13 1.85
CA LEU A 99 11.69 8.85 2.08
C LEU A 99 12.24 8.76 3.50
N LEU A 100 12.91 9.81 3.95
CA LEU A 100 13.46 9.83 5.29
C LEU A 100 12.36 9.76 6.35
N GLU A 101 11.26 10.47 6.12
CA GLU A 101 10.14 10.44 7.05
C GLU A 101 9.53 9.06 7.10
N TRP A 102 9.42 8.40 5.97
CA TRP A 102 8.85 7.06 5.94
C TRP A 102 9.69 6.09 6.75
N HIS A 103 11.00 6.15 6.56
CA HIS A 103 11.91 5.29 7.32
C HIS A 103 11.75 5.52 8.82
N ARG A 104 11.63 6.78 9.21
CA ARG A 104 11.48 7.11 10.61
C ARG A 104 10.17 6.56 11.17
N ARG A 105 9.09 6.71 10.40
CA ARG A 105 7.78 6.26 10.86
C ARG A 105 7.70 4.74 10.93
N VAL A 106 8.29 4.06 9.99
CA VAL A 106 8.31 2.61 10.02
C VAL A 106 9.06 2.13 11.25
N ALA A 107 10.19 2.75 11.56
CA ALA A 107 10.95 2.38 12.75
C ALA A 107 10.13 2.58 14.01
N MET A 108 9.38 3.68 14.07
CA MET A 108 8.54 3.96 15.23
C MET A 108 7.38 2.99 15.33
N CYS A 109 6.81 2.60 14.21
CA CYS A 109 5.70 1.66 14.21
C CYS A 109 6.12 0.28 14.67
N VAL A 110 7.33 -0.12 14.34
CA VAL A 110 7.82 -1.46 14.65
C VAL A 110 8.25 -1.58 16.09
N SER A 111 8.73 -0.49 16.64
CA SER A 111 9.27 -0.51 18.02
C SER A 111 8.22 -0.56 19.12
#